data_2166eae0130ea7b6372d9c6a8649c971
#
_entry.id   2166eae0130ea7b6372d9c6a8649c971
#
_cell.length_a   1.000
_cell.length_b   1.000
_cell.length_c   1.000
_cell.angle_alpha   90.00
_cell.angle_beta   90.00
_cell.angle_gamma   90.00
#
_symmetry.space_group_name_H-M   'P 1'
#
loop_
_entity.id
_entity.type
_entity.pdbx_description
1 polymer ?
#
loop_
_entity_poly.entity_id
_entity_poly.type
_entity_poly.pdbx_seq_one_letter_code
_entity_poly.pdbx_strand_id
1 'polypeptide(L)' 'MSYKDTIQRVGYTIIDGVKIAQHTCILPTDTPESMRISMTKLDAELYKKHRDICRTDFAAFEDACYQLQDEWLAKLGM' A
#
# COMPACT_ATOMS: atom_id res chain seq x y z
N MET A 1 17.28 -13.25 21.46
CA MET A 1 16.15 -12.31 21.44
C MET A 1 15.61 -12.16 20.01
N SER A 2 14.31 -12.27 19.85
CA SER A 2 13.69 -12.11 18.53
C SER A 2 13.08 -10.74 18.43
N TYR A 3 13.23 -10.10 17.27
CA TYR A 3 12.61 -8.81 17.00
C TYR A 3 11.49 -8.98 15.98
N LYS A 4 10.43 -8.26 16.20
CA LYS A 4 9.30 -8.21 15.27
C LYS A 4 9.17 -6.78 14.77
N ASP A 5 9.55 -6.58 13.52
CA ASP A 5 9.47 -5.26 12.87
C ASP A 5 8.32 -5.22 11.87
N THR A 6 7.84 -4.05 11.61
CA THR A 6 6.79 -3.82 10.62
C THR A 6 7.22 -2.68 9.70
N ILE A 7 7.11 -2.92 8.39
CA ILE A 7 7.35 -1.89 7.38
C ILE A 7 6.02 -1.30 6.99
N GLN A 8 5.91 0.03 7.05
CA GLN A 8 4.73 0.74 6.59
C GLN A 8 5.08 1.59 5.39
N ARG A 9 4.31 1.46 4.32
CA ARG A 9 4.44 2.30 3.12
C ARG A 9 3.15 3.03 2.91
N VAL A 10 3.23 4.32 2.63
CA VAL A 10 2.06 5.17 2.41
C VAL A 10 2.23 5.91 1.09
N GLY A 11 1.22 5.85 0.25
CA GLY A 11 1.16 6.62 -0.99
C GLY A 11 -0.15 7.38 -1.08
N TYR A 12 -0.22 8.33 -1.99
CA TYR A 12 -1.41 9.15 -2.16
C TYR A 12 -1.75 9.29 -3.63
N THR A 13 -3.04 9.34 -3.94
CA THR A 13 -3.53 9.83 -5.22
C THR A 13 -3.78 11.33 -5.05
N ILE A 14 -3.05 12.13 -5.83
CA ILE A 14 -3.10 13.59 -5.75
C ILE A 14 -3.57 14.13 -7.09
N ILE A 15 -4.61 14.97 -7.07
CA ILE A 15 -5.15 15.61 -8.27
C ILE A 15 -5.25 17.10 -7.98
N ASP A 16 -4.63 17.90 -8.84
CA ASP A 16 -4.59 19.37 -8.71
C ASP A 16 -4.11 19.82 -7.33
N GLY A 17 -3.10 19.11 -6.78
CA GLY A 17 -2.52 19.42 -5.49
C GLY A 17 -3.34 18.94 -4.29
N VAL A 18 -4.45 18.24 -4.50
CA VAL A 18 -5.33 17.75 -3.44
C VAL A 18 -5.16 16.25 -3.29
N LYS A 19 -4.90 15.80 -2.06
CA LYS A 19 -4.83 14.37 -1.73
C LYS A 19 -6.25 13.83 -1.63
N ILE A 20 -6.66 12.96 -2.55
CA ILE A 20 -8.02 12.42 -2.59
C ILE A 20 -8.13 10.99 -2.08
N ALA A 21 -7.02 10.25 -2.07
CA ALA A 21 -6.99 8.89 -1.54
C ALA A 21 -5.64 8.61 -0.92
N GLN A 22 -5.63 7.80 0.13
CA GLN A 22 -4.42 7.33 0.79
C GLN A 22 -4.32 5.83 0.62
N HIS A 23 -3.17 5.36 0.16
CA HIS A 23 -2.88 3.94 0.01
C HIS A 23 -1.89 3.54 1.09
N THR A 24 -2.22 2.48 1.83
CA THR A 24 -1.38 2.05 2.96
C THR A 24 -1.05 0.58 2.83
N CYS A 25 0.22 0.24 3.08
CA CYS A 25 0.69 -1.14 3.13
C CYS A 25 1.38 -1.36 4.47
N ILE A 26 1.02 -2.44 5.15
CA ILE A 26 1.66 -2.84 6.40
C ILE A 26 2.22 -4.24 6.19
N LEU A 27 3.56 -4.35 6.29
CA LEU A 27 4.27 -5.60 6.07
C LEU A 27 5.02 -6.01 7.33
N PRO A 28 4.53 -7.03 8.07
CA PRO A 28 5.30 -7.62 9.15
C PRO A 28 6.49 -8.38 8.56
N THR A 29 7.71 -8.08 9.03
CA THR A 29 8.92 -8.66 8.44
C THR A 29 9.15 -10.11 8.83
N ASP A 30 8.56 -10.56 9.93
CA ASP A 30 8.64 -11.97 10.36
C ASP A 30 7.56 -12.84 9.72
N THR A 31 6.46 -12.25 9.26
CA THR A 31 5.36 -12.95 8.59
C THR A 31 4.90 -12.16 7.37
N PRO A 32 5.75 -12.09 6.31
CA PRO A 32 5.40 -11.25 5.13
C PRO A 32 4.09 -11.65 4.45
N GLU A 33 3.67 -12.90 4.58
CA GLU A 33 2.40 -13.37 4.03
C GLU A 33 1.19 -12.74 4.71
N SER A 34 1.38 -12.10 5.85
CA SER A 34 0.31 -11.38 6.57
C SER A 34 0.22 -9.90 6.18
N MET A 35 0.86 -9.52 5.08
CA MET A 35 0.81 -8.13 4.59
C MET A 35 -0.62 -7.66 4.36
N ARG A 36 -0.88 -6.40 4.75
CA ARG A 36 -2.19 -5.75 4.55
C ARG A 36 -2.03 -4.54 3.66
N ILE A 37 -2.94 -4.41 2.70
CA ILE A 37 -2.99 -3.26 1.80
C ILE A 37 -4.40 -2.70 1.85
N SER A 38 -4.50 -1.37 2.02
CA SER A 38 -5.80 -0.70 2.11
C SER A 38 -5.76 0.65 1.44
N MET A 39 -6.93 1.16 1.10
CA MET A 39 -7.11 2.50 0.55
C MET A 39 -8.14 3.24 1.38
N THR A 40 -7.82 4.47 1.78
CA THR A 40 -8.72 5.36 2.50
C THR A 40 -9.08 6.52 1.61
N LYS A 41 -10.37 6.80 1.49
CA LYS A 41 -10.87 7.94 0.72
C LYS A 41 -10.76 9.18 1.60
N LEU A 42 -9.95 10.16 1.17
CA LEU A 42 -9.77 11.41 1.92
C LEU A 42 -10.78 12.47 1.51
N ASP A 43 -11.25 12.41 0.25
CA ASP A 43 -12.28 13.29 -0.26
C ASP A 43 -13.25 12.46 -1.09
N ALA A 44 -14.43 12.20 -0.53
CA ALA A 44 -15.40 11.29 -1.14
C ALA A 44 -15.95 11.82 -2.47
N GLU A 45 -16.15 13.14 -2.58
CA GLU A 45 -16.68 13.72 -3.81
C GLU A 45 -15.65 13.69 -4.94
N LEU A 46 -14.40 14.08 -4.67
CA LEU A 46 -13.33 14.01 -5.64
C LEU A 46 -13.00 12.56 -5.99
N TYR A 47 -13.12 11.65 -5.04
CA TYR A 47 -12.94 10.23 -5.31
C TYR A 47 -13.95 9.74 -6.35
N LYS A 48 -15.22 10.14 -6.22
CA LYS A 48 -16.24 9.75 -7.18
C LYS A 48 -15.94 10.25 -8.59
N LYS A 49 -15.43 11.49 -8.70
CA LYS A 49 -15.07 12.08 -10.00
C LYS A 49 -13.85 11.42 -10.62
N HIS A 50 -12.90 10.97 -9.82
CA HIS A 50 -11.60 10.45 -10.27
C HIS A 50 -11.37 9.01 -9.85
N ARG A 51 -12.45 8.24 -9.75
CA ARG A 51 -12.40 6.86 -9.28
C ARG A 51 -11.42 6.00 -10.09
N ASP A 52 -11.41 6.16 -11.40
CA ASP A 52 -10.55 5.36 -12.27
C ASP A 52 -9.08 5.63 -12.01
N ILE A 53 -8.72 6.89 -11.77
CA ILE A 53 -7.34 7.27 -11.43
C ILE A 53 -6.94 6.66 -10.09
N CYS A 54 -7.82 6.73 -9.08
CA CYS A 54 -7.56 6.16 -7.76
C CYS A 54 -7.37 4.65 -7.85
N ARG A 55 -8.18 3.96 -8.63
CA ARG A 55 -8.08 2.51 -8.81
C ARG A 55 -6.80 2.11 -9.53
N THR A 56 -6.41 2.87 -10.54
CA THR A 56 -5.15 2.64 -11.26
C THR A 56 -3.95 2.85 -10.34
N ASP A 57 -3.96 3.92 -9.55
CA ASP A 57 -2.90 4.19 -8.58
C ASP A 57 -2.84 3.10 -7.51
N PHE A 58 -4.00 2.64 -7.04
CA PHE A 58 -4.05 1.59 -6.04
C PHE A 58 -3.48 0.28 -6.57
N ALA A 59 -3.80 -0.08 -7.81
CA ALA A 59 -3.26 -1.28 -8.45
C ALA A 59 -1.74 -1.21 -8.57
N ALA A 60 -1.20 -0.06 -8.97
CA ALA A 60 0.25 0.15 -9.04
C ALA A 60 0.89 0.07 -7.65
N PHE A 61 0.23 0.62 -6.64
CA PHE A 61 0.69 0.55 -5.26
C PHE A 61 0.71 -0.89 -4.74
N GLU A 62 -0.34 -1.67 -5.03
CA GLU A 62 -0.41 -3.08 -4.66
C GLU A 62 0.74 -3.87 -5.30
N ASP A 63 1.00 -3.66 -6.60
CA ASP A 63 2.09 -4.35 -7.29
C ASP A 63 3.43 -4.07 -6.63
N ALA A 64 3.71 -2.81 -6.29
CA ALA A 64 4.93 -2.44 -5.60
C ALA A 64 5.04 -3.10 -4.23
N CYS A 65 3.92 -3.21 -3.52
CA CYS A 65 3.89 -3.86 -2.20
C CYS A 65 4.08 -5.36 -2.31
N TYR A 66 3.52 -6.01 -3.33
CA TYR A 66 3.75 -7.44 -3.55
C TYR A 66 5.20 -7.73 -3.92
N GLN A 67 5.86 -6.86 -4.67
CA GLN A 67 7.30 -6.99 -4.93
C GLN A 67 8.10 -6.93 -3.64
N LEU A 68 7.75 -6.00 -2.74
CA LEU A 68 8.39 -5.89 -1.44
C LEU A 68 8.15 -7.16 -0.61
N GLN A 69 6.93 -7.69 -0.63
CA GLN A 69 6.59 -8.94 0.05
C GLN A 69 7.46 -10.10 -0.47
N ASP A 70 7.60 -10.21 -1.79
CA ASP A 70 8.40 -11.27 -2.41
C ASP A 70 9.87 -11.16 -2.00
N GLU A 71 10.41 -9.95 -1.90
CA GLU A 71 11.78 -9.73 -1.44
C GLU A 71 11.97 -10.22 -0.01
N TRP A 72 11.02 -9.95 0.88
CA TRP A 72 11.12 -10.41 2.27
C TRP A 72 10.91 -11.91 2.41
N LEU A 73 10.02 -12.49 1.62
CA LEU A 73 9.87 -13.95 1.59
C LEU A 73 11.15 -14.64 1.14
N ALA A 74 11.83 -14.07 0.14
CA ALA A 74 13.11 -14.59 -0.31
C ALA A 74 14.19 -14.50 0.77
N LYS A 75 14.23 -13.39 1.52
CA LYS A 75 15.18 -13.22 2.63
C LYS A 75 14.98 -14.24 3.73
N LEU A 76 13.73 -14.66 3.96
CA LEU A 76 13.40 -15.65 4.98
C LEU A 76 13.59 -17.09 4.48
N GLY A 77 13.93 -17.27 3.21
CA GLY A 77 14.14 -18.61 2.64
C GLY A 77 12.84 -19.33 2.29
N MET A 78 11.78 -18.59 2.07
CA MET A 78 10.48 -19.16 1.74
C MET A 78 10.21 -19.13 0.23
#